data_23873c4a63f980b0e80c8e2f2b86f0d8
#
_entry.id   23873c4a63f980b0e80c8e2f2b86f0d8
#
_cell.length_a   1.000
_cell.length_b   1.000
_cell.length_c   1.000
_cell.angle_alpha   90.00
_cell.angle_beta   90.00
_cell.angle_gamma   90.00
#
_symmetry.space_group_name_H-M   'P 1'
#
loop_
_entity.id
_entity.type
_entity.pdbx_description
1 polymer ?
#
loop_
_entity_poly.entity_id
_entity_poly.type
_entity_poly.pdbx_seq_one_letter_code
_entity_poly.pdbx_strand_id
1 'polypeptide(L)'
;MNKQINKAVVLSFLAQGIAVLVNLVYTPLMIRILGQNEYGLYQVVQSVVNYLNLMNFGFTGAYISFYAREKAKPDSEEGIARLNGMFLRIFSVITLVSVLAGLFLLRHIDLLGTRLTVDDYAVARKLMLLLVLNLAVSFPNAVFTVYIAANERFVFKQAAAILLYVLIPVCNLPLLCLGQGSVGVAAVTLGLSVLRLTLNMVYCLKKLHMRFSFGRFDKALFFSLVGFTFFIFLSDVVDQLNTNVDKFLLVRLMGADAVAVFSVSFELSTYFTFCSWVIPEMYTPEANRIVAEEKDDVKLTALFTRIGRYNNYILLLVLTGFILVGRPFIRLWVGEGYETSYLAGVVLMLARYIPAVQTMGVNIQNAKNMHRPRSVIYFGIACVNVALSILLIRRWGVVGTSLGTLAAVVLGAGLFMNIYYHRWIGLNVLTFWKALLRWIPLACALCLAAWFLCRNLVLDTWPRLLLFILLYTLVYLLLLWTAGMRKAEKEEIRQALSGLWRR
;
A
#
# COMPACT_ATOMS: atom_id res chain seq x y z
N MET A 1 -2.62 -28.78 -5.60
CA MET A 1 -2.93 -27.45 -5.01
C MET A 1 -4.44 -27.29 -4.98
N ASN A 2 -5.01 -27.03 -3.80
CA ASN A 2 -6.46 -27.16 -3.55
C ASN A 2 -7.26 -26.13 -4.38
N LYS A 3 -8.33 -26.54 -5.11
CA LYS A 3 -9.20 -25.65 -5.91
C LYS A 3 -9.68 -24.42 -5.15
N GLN A 4 -9.80 -24.51 -3.83
CA GLN A 4 -10.18 -23.38 -2.95
C GLN A 4 -9.08 -22.34 -2.80
N ILE A 5 -7.82 -22.73 -2.72
CA ILE A 5 -6.67 -21.82 -2.62
C ILE A 5 -6.53 -21.01 -3.91
N ASN A 6 -6.65 -21.66 -5.08
CA ASN A 6 -6.59 -20.93 -6.36
C ASN A 6 -7.74 -19.92 -6.51
N LYS A 7 -8.96 -20.29 -6.08
CA LYS A 7 -10.09 -19.35 -6.07
C LYS A 7 -9.85 -18.18 -5.12
N ALA A 8 -9.28 -18.43 -3.96
CA ALA A 8 -8.98 -17.37 -2.98
C ALA A 8 -7.92 -16.39 -3.49
N VAL A 9 -6.87 -16.89 -4.15
CA VAL A 9 -5.82 -16.06 -4.76
C VAL A 9 -6.40 -15.18 -5.87
N VAL A 10 -7.15 -15.77 -6.81
CA VAL A 10 -7.81 -15.02 -7.89
C VAL A 10 -8.76 -13.96 -7.32
N LEU A 11 -9.56 -14.32 -6.31
CA LEU A 11 -10.49 -13.39 -5.69
C LEU A 11 -9.76 -12.25 -4.94
N SER A 12 -8.57 -12.53 -4.38
CA SER A 12 -7.73 -11.51 -3.74
C SER A 12 -7.20 -10.48 -4.74
N PHE A 13 -6.71 -10.93 -5.90
CA PHE A 13 -6.29 -10.03 -6.98
C PHE A 13 -7.47 -9.24 -7.56
N LEU A 14 -8.62 -9.88 -7.74
CA LEU A 14 -9.85 -9.19 -8.17
C LEU A 14 -10.27 -8.13 -7.16
N ALA A 15 -10.27 -8.44 -5.87
CA ALA A 15 -10.62 -7.48 -4.82
C ALA A 15 -9.70 -6.26 -4.82
N GLN A 16 -8.39 -6.47 -4.97
CA GLN A 16 -7.42 -5.37 -5.05
C GLN A 16 -7.57 -4.57 -6.35
N GLY A 17 -7.79 -5.25 -7.49
CA GLY A 17 -8.06 -4.58 -8.76
C GLY A 17 -9.33 -3.71 -8.70
N ILE A 18 -10.41 -4.23 -8.12
CA ILE A 18 -11.66 -3.48 -7.90
C ILE A 18 -11.38 -2.28 -6.98
N ALA A 19 -10.63 -2.44 -5.89
CA ALA A 19 -10.29 -1.35 -5.00
C ALA A 19 -9.53 -0.22 -5.73
N VAL A 20 -8.55 -0.56 -6.57
CA VAL A 20 -7.80 0.43 -7.37
C VAL A 20 -8.71 1.13 -8.36
N LEU A 21 -9.55 0.38 -9.11
CA LEU A 21 -10.47 0.96 -10.10
C LEU A 21 -11.52 1.87 -9.42
N VAL A 22 -12.10 1.42 -8.31
CA VAL A 22 -13.06 2.22 -7.54
C VAL A 22 -12.40 3.51 -7.05
N ASN A 23 -11.22 3.43 -6.46
CA ASN A 23 -10.52 4.61 -5.97
C ASN A 23 -10.10 5.55 -7.12
N LEU A 24 -9.68 5.02 -8.26
CA LEU A 24 -9.32 5.83 -9.44
C LEU A 24 -10.49 6.69 -9.93
N VAL A 25 -11.74 6.22 -9.78
CA VAL A 25 -12.95 6.95 -10.14
C VAL A 25 -13.47 7.80 -8.98
N TYR A 26 -13.45 7.25 -7.76
CA TYR A 26 -14.02 7.92 -6.58
C TYR A 26 -13.18 9.10 -6.09
N THR A 27 -11.85 8.94 -6.03
CA THR A 27 -10.94 9.98 -5.51
C THR A 27 -11.10 11.32 -6.23
N PRO A 28 -11.11 11.42 -7.57
CA PRO A 28 -11.29 12.71 -8.24
C PRO A 28 -12.65 13.34 -7.98
N LEU A 29 -13.71 12.53 -7.89
CA LEU A 29 -15.04 13.04 -7.56
C LEU A 29 -15.06 13.63 -6.15
N MET A 30 -14.47 12.92 -5.18
CA MET A 30 -14.34 13.41 -3.81
C MET A 30 -13.54 14.71 -3.75
N ILE A 31 -12.40 14.79 -4.42
CA ILE A 31 -11.53 15.98 -4.46
C ILE A 31 -12.26 17.18 -5.06
N ARG A 32 -12.99 16.99 -6.18
CA ARG A 32 -13.71 18.07 -6.84
C ARG A 32 -14.87 18.63 -6.01
N ILE A 33 -15.54 17.78 -5.25
CA ILE A 33 -16.67 18.19 -4.40
C ILE A 33 -16.18 18.86 -3.10
N LEU A 34 -15.14 18.30 -2.47
CA LEU A 34 -14.57 18.84 -1.22
C LEU A 34 -13.75 20.11 -1.45
N GLY A 35 -13.12 20.23 -2.61
CA GLY A 35 -12.06 21.22 -2.83
C GLY A 35 -10.73 20.82 -2.19
N GLN A 36 -9.71 21.61 -2.50
CA GLN A 36 -8.32 21.29 -2.16
C GLN A 36 -8.07 21.34 -0.65
N ASN A 37 -8.53 22.39 0.01
CA ASN A 37 -8.28 22.59 1.44
C ASN A 37 -8.94 21.48 2.30
N GLU A 38 -10.22 21.24 2.10
CA GLU A 38 -10.96 20.25 2.91
C GLU A 38 -10.47 18.83 2.65
N TYR A 39 -10.13 18.48 1.39
CA TYR A 39 -9.49 17.20 1.08
C TYR A 39 -8.14 17.06 1.77
N GLY A 40 -7.31 18.12 1.76
CA GLY A 40 -6.03 18.14 2.45
C GLY A 40 -6.19 17.93 3.95
N LEU A 41 -7.15 18.63 4.58
CA LEU A 41 -7.46 18.50 5.99
C LEU A 41 -7.89 17.06 6.35
N TYR A 42 -8.76 16.46 5.55
CA TYR A 42 -9.15 15.06 5.69
C TYR A 42 -7.94 14.12 5.66
N GLN A 43 -7.01 14.33 4.73
CA GLN A 43 -5.79 13.53 4.60
C GLN A 43 -4.84 13.69 5.79
N VAL A 44 -4.76 14.90 6.38
CA VAL A 44 -3.98 15.15 7.60
C VAL A 44 -4.55 14.36 8.77
N VAL A 45 -5.86 14.51 9.04
CA VAL A 45 -6.51 13.81 10.15
C VAL A 45 -6.43 12.30 9.97
N GLN A 46 -6.63 11.80 8.75
CA GLN A 46 -6.44 10.38 8.42
C GLN A 46 -5.02 9.91 8.72
N SER A 47 -4.01 10.72 8.46
CA SER A 47 -2.61 10.38 8.74
C SER A 47 -2.35 10.25 10.25
N VAL A 48 -2.92 11.14 11.06
CA VAL A 48 -2.83 11.06 12.53
C VAL A 48 -3.49 9.78 13.04
N VAL A 49 -4.67 9.46 12.52
CA VAL A 49 -5.39 8.23 12.89
C VAL A 49 -4.62 6.98 12.47
N ASN A 50 -3.92 7.02 11.33
CA ASN A 50 -3.04 5.93 10.91
C ASN A 50 -1.87 5.70 11.88
N TYR A 51 -1.32 6.75 12.54
CA TYR A 51 -0.35 6.57 13.63
C TYR A 51 -0.98 5.89 14.86
N LEU A 52 -2.23 6.24 15.21
CA LEU A 52 -2.94 5.54 16.30
C LEU A 52 -3.18 4.06 15.96
N ASN A 53 -3.33 3.72 14.70
CA ASN A 53 -3.50 2.33 14.25
C ASN A 53 -2.24 1.47 14.48
N LEU A 54 -1.05 2.07 14.66
CA LEU A 54 0.18 1.37 15.10
C LEU A 54 0.01 0.68 16.46
N MET A 55 -0.93 1.12 17.28
CA MET A 55 -1.25 0.45 18.56
C MET A 55 -1.77 -0.97 18.39
N ASN A 56 -2.04 -1.43 17.16
CA ASN A 56 -2.26 -2.85 16.84
C ASN A 56 -1.05 -3.74 17.15
N PHE A 57 0.16 -3.18 17.28
CA PHE A 57 1.41 -3.85 17.65
C PHE A 57 1.69 -5.13 16.84
N GLY A 58 1.13 -5.29 15.64
CA GLY A 58 1.31 -6.48 14.82
C GLY A 58 0.65 -7.75 15.38
N PHE A 59 -0.19 -7.65 16.41
CA PHE A 59 -0.86 -8.81 17.05
C PHE A 59 -1.68 -9.64 16.06
N THR A 60 -2.23 -9.04 15.02
CA THR A 60 -2.99 -9.75 13.98
C THR A 60 -2.16 -10.82 13.27
N GLY A 61 -0.88 -10.55 13.00
CA GLY A 61 0.04 -11.53 12.40
C GLY A 61 0.39 -12.68 13.34
N ALA A 62 0.59 -12.37 14.64
CA ALA A 62 0.86 -13.38 15.66
C ALA A 62 -0.30 -14.35 15.85
N TYR A 63 -1.54 -13.86 15.83
CA TYR A 63 -2.72 -14.69 16.04
C TYR A 63 -2.72 -15.95 15.16
N ILE A 64 -2.48 -15.81 13.85
CA ILE A 64 -2.52 -16.92 12.89
C ILE A 64 -1.51 -18.00 13.28
N SER A 65 -0.28 -17.61 13.69
CA SER A 65 0.77 -18.54 14.10
C SER A 65 0.42 -19.28 15.39
N PHE A 66 -0.14 -18.56 16.38
CA PHE A 66 -0.55 -19.16 17.64
C PHE A 66 -1.80 -20.02 17.50
N TYR A 67 -2.77 -19.61 16.67
CA TYR A 67 -3.94 -20.40 16.33
C TYR A 67 -3.54 -21.76 15.72
N ALA A 68 -2.60 -21.76 14.76
CA ALA A 68 -2.13 -23.00 14.14
C ALA A 68 -1.47 -23.94 15.16
N ARG A 69 -0.71 -23.39 16.13
CA ARG A 69 -0.09 -24.17 17.22
C ARG A 69 -1.15 -24.76 18.16
N GLU A 70 -2.16 -23.98 18.55
CA GLU A 70 -3.24 -24.47 19.42
C GLU A 70 -4.10 -25.51 18.71
N LYS A 71 -4.37 -25.33 17.42
CA LYS A 71 -5.15 -26.28 16.61
C LYS A 71 -4.48 -27.65 16.49
N ALA A 72 -3.16 -27.73 16.61
CA ALA A 72 -2.40 -28.98 16.57
C ALA A 72 -2.42 -29.79 17.86
N LYS A 73 -2.96 -29.22 18.97
CA LYS A 73 -3.03 -29.88 20.30
C LYS A 73 -4.30 -30.72 20.45
N PRO A 74 -4.30 -31.76 21.31
CA PRO A 74 -5.49 -32.58 21.59
C PRO A 74 -6.69 -31.78 22.08
N ASP A 75 -6.46 -30.80 23.00
CA ASP A 75 -7.49 -29.92 23.58
C ASP A 75 -7.62 -28.61 22.81
N SER A 76 -7.66 -28.70 21.47
CA SER A 76 -7.59 -27.55 20.58
C SER A 76 -8.74 -26.54 20.76
N GLU A 77 -9.96 -27.00 21.04
CA GLU A 77 -11.11 -26.10 21.19
C GLU A 77 -10.98 -25.18 22.41
N GLU A 78 -10.56 -25.71 23.55
CA GLU A 78 -10.39 -24.91 24.75
C GLU A 78 -9.20 -23.95 24.64
N GLY A 79 -8.08 -24.41 24.05
CA GLY A 79 -6.90 -23.59 23.76
C GLY A 79 -7.22 -22.41 22.83
N ILE A 80 -7.98 -22.67 21.76
CA ILE A 80 -8.45 -21.64 20.82
C ILE A 80 -9.42 -20.67 21.52
N ALA A 81 -10.35 -21.16 22.35
CA ALA A 81 -11.27 -20.29 23.07
C ALA A 81 -10.54 -19.36 24.06
N ARG A 82 -9.50 -19.85 24.74
CA ARG A 82 -8.61 -19.02 25.60
C ARG A 82 -7.84 -18.00 24.78
N LEU A 83 -7.29 -18.39 23.62
CA LEU A 83 -6.60 -17.48 22.70
C LEU A 83 -7.54 -16.36 22.25
N ASN A 84 -8.76 -16.68 21.82
CA ASN A 84 -9.78 -15.72 21.42
C ASN A 84 -10.12 -14.73 22.54
N GLY A 85 -10.36 -15.24 23.76
CA GLY A 85 -10.66 -14.41 24.93
C GLY A 85 -9.49 -13.48 25.30
N MET A 86 -8.27 -13.96 25.18
CA MET A 86 -7.06 -13.16 25.43
C MET A 86 -6.90 -12.06 24.37
N PHE A 87 -7.06 -12.38 23.07
CA PHE A 87 -6.97 -11.39 22.01
C PHE A 87 -8.07 -10.33 22.13
N LEU A 88 -9.28 -10.72 22.48
CA LEU A 88 -10.37 -9.75 22.69
C LEU A 88 -10.05 -8.79 23.85
N ARG A 89 -9.48 -9.28 24.95
CA ARG A 89 -9.01 -8.41 26.07
C ARG A 89 -7.91 -7.46 25.62
N ILE A 90 -6.89 -7.97 24.92
CA ILE A 90 -5.77 -7.15 24.40
C ILE A 90 -6.32 -6.04 23.50
N PHE A 91 -7.14 -6.39 22.52
CA PHE A 91 -7.71 -5.41 21.59
C PHE A 91 -8.70 -4.45 22.26
N SER A 92 -9.41 -4.86 23.33
CA SER A 92 -10.24 -3.95 24.12
C SER A 92 -9.39 -2.91 24.88
N VAL A 93 -8.26 -3.33 25.46
CA VAL A 93 -7.31 -2.40 26.10
C VAL A 93 -6.67 -1.48 25.07
N ILE A 94 -6.24 -2.00 23.92
CA ILE A 94 -5.71 -1.19 22.80
C ILE A 94 -6.75 -0.16 22.36
N THR A 95 -8.00 -0.57 22.20
CA THR A 95 -9.12 0.32 21.86
C THR A 95 -9.24 1.47 22.87
N LEU A 96 -9.27 1.14 24.16
CA LEU A 96 -9.38 2.14 25.22
C LEU A 96 -8.22 3.14 25.18
N VAL A 97 -6.99 2.64 25.10
CA VAL A 97 -5.78 3.48 25.05
C VAL A 97 -5.77 4.35 23.79
N SER A 98 -6.13 3.79 22.62
CA SER A 98 -6.19 4.53 21.37
C SER A 98 -7.27 5.61 21.37
N VAL A 99 -8.43 5.32 21.96
CA VAL A 99 -9.50 6.33 22.10
C VAL A 99 -9.06 7.45 23.04
N LEU A 100 -8.44 7.11 24.19
CA LEU A 100 -7.92 8.14 25.12
C LEU A 100 -6.83 8.99 24.47
N ALA A 101 -5.90 8.38 23.74
CA ALA A 101 -4.88 9.09 22.97
C ALA A 101 -5.51 9.98 21.88
N GLY A 102 -6.51 9.48 21.17
CA GLY A 102 -7.25 10.25 20.17
C GLY A 102 -8.03 11.42 20.76
N LEU A 103 -8.67 11.25 21.92
CA LEU A 103 -9.32 12.34 22.65
C LEU A 103 -8.33 13.35 23.19
N PHE A 104 -7.15 12.93 23.63
CA PHE A 104 -6.06 13.83 24.00
C PHE A 104 -5.61 14.68 22.80
N LEU A 105 -5.39 14.09 21.62
CA LEU A 105 -5.07 14.80 20.40
C LEU A 105 -6.21 15.71 19.93
N LEU A 106 -7.47 15.32 20.14
CA LEU A 106 -8.63 16.16 19.89
C LEU A 106 -8.62 17.46 20.73
N ARG A 107 -8.19 17.35 21.99
CA ARG A 107 -8.06 18.50 22.89
C ARG A 107 -6.91 19.44 22.46
N HIS A 108 -5.87 18.86 21.91
CA HIS A 108 -4.65 19.56 21.46
C HIS A 108 -4.55 19.58 19.92
N ILE A 109 -5.66 19.87 19.25
CA ILE A 109 -5.74 19.83 17.78
C ILE A 109 -4.86 20.89 17.11
N ASP A 110 -4.49 21.94 17.84
CA ASP A 110 -3.52 22.97 17.50
C ASP A 110 -2.14 22.39 17.15
N LEU A 111 -1.81 21.19 17.65
CA LEU A 111 -0.59 20.47 17.28
C LEU A 111 -0.54 20.05 15.81
N LEU A 112 -1.70 19.96 15.13
CA LEU A 112 -1.77 19.59 13.70
C LEU A 112 -1.05 20.60 12.81
N GLY A 113 -1.12 21.90 13.12
CA GLY A 113 -0.43 22.93 12.35
C GLY A 113 -0.84 24.34 12.75
N THR A 114 0.04 25.29 12.53
CA THR A 114 -0.19 26.70 12.86
C THR A 114 -0.78 27.52 11.70
N ARG A 115 -0.97 26.90 10.53
CA ARG A 115 -1.47 27.55 9.31
C ARG A 115 -2.91 27.16 8.94
N LEU A 116 -3.65 26.59 9.89
CA LEU A 116 -5.05 26.24 9.74
C LEU A 116 -5.94 27.42 10.18
N THR A 117 -7.06 27.63 9.50
CA THR A 117 -8.06 28.62 9.89
C THR A 117 -8.91 28.12 11.06
N VAL A 118 -9.69 29.02 11.68
CA VAL A 118 -10.62 28.65 12.76
C VAL A 118 -11.64 27.61 12.29
N ASP A 119 -12.13 27.75 11.06
CA ASP A 119 -13.07 26.82 10.45
C ASP A 119 -12.43 25.45 10.18
N ASP A 120 -11.16 25.41 9.72
CA ASP A 120 -10.40 24.19 9.55
C ASP A 120 -10.28 23.39 10.84
N TYR A 121 -10.01 24.07 11.97
CA TYR A 121 -9.97 23.40 13.27
C TYR A 121 -11.32 22.83 13.71
N ALA A 122 -12.43 23.50 13.38
CA ALA A 122 -13.77 23.00 13.69
C ALA A 122 -14.09 21.73 12.89
N VAL A 123 -13.76 21.69 11.60
CA VAL A 123 -13.90 20.50 10.74
C VAL A 123 -12.95 19.39 11.21
N ALA A 124 -11.68 19.71 11.48
CA ALA A 124 -10.69 18.75 11.95
C ALA A 124 -11.09 18.05 13.25
N ARG A 125 -11.72 18.78 14.20
CA ARG A 125 -12.26 18.20 15.44
C ARG A 125 -13.33 17.17 15.19
N LYS A 126 -14.30 17.48 14.31
CA LYS A 126 -15.38 16.54 13.95
C LYS A 126 -14.80 15.30 13.24
N LEU A 127 -13.88 15.50 12.29
CA LEU A 127 -13.18 14.42 11.59
C LEU A 127 -12.41 13.54 12.56
N MET A 128 -11.59 14.13 13.45
CA MET A 128 -10.79 13.40 14.43
C MET A 128 -11.69 12.54 15.33
N LEU A 129 -12.81 13.11 15.83
CA LEU A 129 -13.75 12.35 16.67
C LEU A 129 -14.31 11.13 15.92
N LEU A 130 -14.82 11.32 14.70
CA LEU A 130 -15.40 10.23 13.91
C LEU A 130 -14.36 9.16 13.56
N LEU A 131 -13.14 9.56 13.20
CA LEU A 131 -12.09 8.62 12.83
C LEU A 131 -11.50 7.90 14.06
N VAL A 132 -11.46 8.54 15.24
CA VAL A 132 -11.11 7.86 16.50
C VAL A 132 -12.18 6.86 16.91
N LEU A 133 -13.47 7.19 16.75
CA LEU A 133 -14.56 6.24 16.94
C LEU A 133 -14.48 5.08 15.92
N ASN A 134 -14.06 5.36 14.70
CA ASN A 134 -13.79 4.33 13.71
C ASN A 134 -12.68 3.35 14.15
N LEU A 135 -11.61 3.84 14.80
CA LEU A 135 -10.60 2.95 15.40
C LEU A 135 -11.18 2.10 16.52
N ALA A 136 -12.06 2.66 17.35
CA ALA A 136 -12.72 1.94 18.43
C ALA A 136 -13.55 0.74 17.92
N VAL A 137 -14.08 0.83 16.71
CA VAL A 137 -14.78 -0.27 16.01
C VAL A 137 -13.80 -1.20 15.30
N SER A 138 -12.74 -0.66 14.72
CA SER A 138 -11.80 -1.41 13.87
C SER A 138 -10.93 -2.39 14.67
N PHE A 139 -10.50 -2.04 15.89
CA PHE A 139 -9.67 -2.93 16.71
C PHE A 139 -10.41 -4.20 17.16
N PRO A 140 -11.63 -4.16 17.74
CA PRO A 140 -12.39 -5.38 17.99
C PRO A 140 -12.68 -6.20 16.73
N ASN A 141 -12.93 -5.53 15.58
CA ASN A 141 -13.12 -6.22 14.30
C ASN A 141 -11.86 -7.00 13.86
N ALA A 142 -10.67 -6.57 14.24
CA ALA A 142 -9.43 -7.27 13.90
C ALA A 142 -9.43 -8.71 14.44
N VAL A 143 -9.97 -8.96 15.65
CA VAL A 143 -10.07 -10.30 16.27
C VAL A 143 -10.91 -11.24 15.38
N PHE A 144 -12.06 -10.78 14.91
CA PHE A 144 -12.92 -11.58 14.04
C PHE A 144 -12.30 -11.79 12.65
N THR A 145 -11.68 -10.74 12.10
CA THR A 145 -11.04 -10.82 10.78
C THR A 145 -9.88 -11.83 10.75
N VAL A 146 -9.05 -11.88 11.80
CA VAL A 146 -7.93 -12.84 11.87
C VAL A 146 -8.43 -14.25 12.16
N TYR A 147 -9.51 -14.43 12.94
CA TYR A 147 -10.14 -15.72 13.15
C TYR A 147 -10.70 -16.32 11.86
N ILE A 148 -11.35 -15.49 11.02
CA ILE A 148 -11.81 -15.88 9.68
C ILE A 148 -10.62 -16.33 8.80
N ALA A 149 -9.51 -15.57 8.84
CA ALA A 149 -8.30 -15.90 8.08
C ALA A 149 -7.62 -17.19 8.59
N ALA A 150 -7.53 -17.39 9.92
CA ALA A 150 -6.97 -18.58 10.54
C ALA A 150 -7.79 -19.86 10.23
N ASN A 151 -9.09 -19.72 9.99
CA ASN A 151 -9.96 -20.79 9.51
C ASN A 151 -10.01 -20.93 7.97
N GLU A 152 -9.09 -20.29 7.25
CA GLU A 152 -8.95 -20.36 5.79
C GLU A 152 -10.20 -19.92 5.00
N ARG A 153 -11.08 -19.12 5.60
CA ARG A 153 -12.33 -18.63 4.97
C ARG A 153 -12.07 -17.41 4.09
N PHE A 154 -11.08 -17.52 3.21
CA PHE A 154 -10.62 -16.41 2.36
C PHE A 154 -11.70 -15.91 1.40
N VAL A 155 -12.59 -16.78 0.90
CA VAL A 155 -13.67 -16.39 -0.01
C VAL A 155 -14.61 -15.39 0.68
N PHE A 156 -15.04 -15.67 1.91
CA PHE A 156 -15.88 -14.75 2.68
C PHE A 156 -15.15 -13.42 2.97
N LYS A 157 -13.88 -13.51 3.39
CA LYS A 157 -13.05 -12.33 3.68
C LYS A 157 -12.96 -11.40 2.47
N GLN A 158 -12.70 -11.95 1.27
CA GLN A 158 -12.56 -11.15 0.05
C GLN A 158 -13.91 -10.63 -0.47
N ALA A 159 -14.98 -11.44 -0.37
CA ALA A 159 -16.32 -10.99 -0.73
C ALA A 159 -16.78 -9.80 0.14
N ALA A 160 -16.54 -9.87 1.46
CA ALA A 160 -16.84 -8.77 2.36
C ALA A 160 -15.99 -7.52 2.05
N ALA A 161 -14.72 -7.68 1.65
CA ALA A 161 -13.87 -6.57 1.24
C ALA A 161 -14.38 -5.91 -0.05
N ILE A 162 -14.72 -6.69 -1.07
CA ILE A 162 -15.28 -6.18 -2.34
C ILE A 162 -16.58 -5.42 -2.09
N LEU A 163 -17.49 -5.98 -1.28
CA LEU A 163 -18.74 -5.33 -0.91
C LEU A 163 -18.47 -3.93 -0.33
N LEU A 164 -17.53 -3.83 0.60
CA LEU A 164 -17.19 -2.56 1.23
C LEU A 164 -16.53 -1.58 0.26
N TYR A 165 -15.63 -2.04 -0.62
CA TYR A 165 -15.00 -1.18 -1.64
C TYR A 165 -16.04 -0.54 -2.57
N VAL A 166 -17.11 -1.27 -2.90
CA VAL A 166 -18.22 -0.73 -3.71
C VAL A 166 -19.15 0.17 -2.88
N LEU A 167 -19.45 -0.21 -1.63
CA LEU A 167 -20.34 0.57 -0.76
C LEU A 167 -19.74 1.93 -0.37
N ILE A 168 -18.42 2.04 -0.23
CA ILE A 168 -17.76 3.32 0.14
C ILE A 168 -18.17 4.45 -0.80
N PRO A 169 -17.92 4.40 -2.12
CA PRO A 169 -18.35 5.49 -3.01
C PRO A 169 -19.87 5.63 -3.11
N VAL A 170 -20.62 4.52 -3.11
CA VAL A 170 -22.08 4.54 -3.20
C VAL A 170 -22.71 5.29 -2.02
N CYS A 171 -22.17 5.14 -0.81
CA CYS A 171 -22.67 5.85 0.37
C CYS A 171 -22.09 7.27 0.50
N ASN A 172 -20.83 7.46 0.09
CA ASN A 172 -20.16 8.76 0.22
C ASN A 172 -20.64 9.79 -0.80
N LEU A 173 -20.84 9.41 -2.07
CA LEU A 173 -21.20 10.37 -3.11
C LEU A 173 -22.51 11.11 -2.85
N PRO A 174 -23.60 10.46 -2.41
CA PRO A 174 -24.82 11.18 -2.05
C PRO A 174 -24.63 12.20 -0.91
N LEU A 175 -23.86 11.83 0.14
CA LEU A 175 -23.59 12.75 1.26
C LEU A 175 -22.71 13.92 0.85
N LEU A 176 -21.73 13.68 -0.02
CA LEU A 176 -20.90 14.74 -0.59
C LEU A 176 -21.75 15.70 -1.43
N CYS A 177 -22.65 15.19 -2.28
CA CYS A 177 -23.58 16.00 -3.07
C CYS A 177 -24.57 16.79 -2.20
N LEU A 178 -24.91 16.29 -1.00
CA LEU A 178 -25.75 16.99 -0.01
C LEU A 178 -24.96 18.04 0.81
N GLY A 179 -23.68 18.27 0.51
CA GLY A 179 -22.86 19.27 1.18
C GLY A 179 -22.37 18.88 2.57
N GLN A 180 -22.40 17.58 2.95
CA GLN A 180 -21.91 17.12 4.25
C GLN A 180 -20.38 17.11 4.36
N GLY A 181 -19.67 17.38 3.26
CA GLY A 181 -18.23 17.52 3.21
C GLY A 181 -17.46 16.27 3.67
N SER A 182 -16.24 16.48 4.14
CA SER A 182 -15.35 15.42 4.63
C SER A 182 -15.87 14.75 5.91
N VAL A 183 -16.66 15.48 6.71
CA VAL A 183 -17.31 14.93 7.91
C VAL A 183 -18.32 13.84 7.54
N GLY A 184 -19.08 14.04 6.44
CA GLY A 184 -19.97 13.02 5.89
C GLY A 184 -19.21 11.77 5.47
N VAL A 185 -18.05 11.93 4.80
CA VAL A 185 -17.15 10.82 4.42
C VAL A 185 -16.67 10.04 5.65
N ALA A 186 -16.27 10.73 6.71
CA ALA A 186 -15.84 10.09 7.95
C ALA A 186 -16.98 9.35 8.65
N ALA A 187 -18.20 9.91 8.63
CA ALA A 187 -19.39 9.27 9.20
C ALA A 187 -19.77 7.98 8.46
N VAL A 188 -19.74 7.98 7.12
CA VAL A 188 -19.94 6.76 6.31
C VAL A 188 -18.85 5.73 6.61
N THR A 189 -17.58 6.15 6.71
CA THR A 189 -16.47 5.26 7.04
C THR A 189 -16.72 4.55 8.37
N LEU A 190 -17.16 5.29 9.39
CA LEU A 190 -17.54 4.73 10.69
C LEU A 190 -18.73 3.75 10.54
N GLY A 191 -19.79 4.13 9.83
CA GLY A 191 -20.97 3.28 9.60
C GLY A 191 -20.63 1.97 8.90
N LEU A 192 -19.78 2.03 7.85
CA LEU A 192 -19.33 0.85 7.13
C LEU A 192 -18.38 -0.02 7.96
N SER A 193 -17.61 0.57 8.88
CA SER A 193 -16.78 -0.19 9.82
C SER A 193 -17.64 -0.93 10.86
N VAL A 194 -18.74 -0.33 11.32
CA VAL A 194 -19.74 -1.00 12.18
C VAL A 194 -20.40 -2.14 11.42
N LEU A 195 -20.79 -1.92 10.16
CA LEU A 195 -21.36 -2.97 9.30
C LEU A 195 -20.36 -4.13 9.14
N ARG A 196 -19.07 -3.83 8.87
CA ARG A 196 -18.01 -4.83 8.75
C ARG A 196 -17.81 -5.62 10.03
N LEU A 197 -17.78 -4.95 11.19
CA LEU A 197 -17.69 -5.60 12.49
C LEU A 197 -18.88 -6.56 12.70
N THR A 198 -20.09 -6.09 12.42
CA THR A 198 -21.31 -6.89 12.58
C THR A 198 -21.29 -8.12 11.68
N LEU A 199 -20.95 -7.95 10.39
CA LEU A 199 -20.86 -9.06 9.43
C LEU A 199 -19.81 -10.10 9.88
N ASN A 200 -18.60 -9.67 10.26
CA ASN A 200 -17.54 -10.56 10.70
C ASN A 200 -17.91 -11.25 12.02
N MET A 201 -18.48 -10.52 12.99
CA MET A 201 -18.91 -11.07 14.28
C MET A 201 -20.01 -12.12 14.09
N VAL A 202 -21.06 -11.82 13.33
CA VAL A 202 -22.16 -12.76 13.05
C VAL A 202 -21.64 -14.00 12.33
N TYR A 203 -20.74 -13.84 11.35
CA TYR A 203 -20.12 -14.97 10.66
C TYR A 203 -19.26 -15.84 11.60
N CYS A 204 -18.44 -15.24 12.44
CA CYS A 204 -17.61 -15.97 13.41
C CYS A 204 -18.46 -16.71 14.45
N LEU A 205 -19.49 -16.07 15.01
CA LEU A 205 -20.30 -16.67 16.06
C LEU A 205 -21.27 -17.73 15.52
N LYS A 206 -22.00 -17.42 14.42
CA LYS A 206 -23.04 -18.33 13.90
C LYS A 206 -22.52 -19.40 12.97
N LYS A 207 -21.50 -19.09 12.11
CA LYS A 207 -21.01 -20.01 11.09
C LYS A 207 -19.76 -20.76 11.49
N LEU A 208 -18.85 -20.10 12.22
CA LEU A 208 -17.59 -20.71 12.67
C LEU A 208 -17.66 -21.16 14.14
N HIS A 209 -18.77 -20.93 14.83
CA HIS A 209 -18.98 -21.31 16.24
C HIS A 209 -17.83 -20.84 17.17
N MET A 210 -17.34 -19.61 16.91
CA MET A 210 -16.26 -19.02 17.69
C MET A 210 -16.64 -18.95 19.18
N ARG A 211 -15.78 -19.49 20.02
CA ARG A 211 -15.96 -19.47 21.48
C ARG A 211 -14.90 -18.59 22.14
N PHE A 212 -15.25 -17.99 23.26
CA PHE A 212 -14.35 -17.18 24.08
C PHE A 212 -14.28 -17.76 25.48
N SER A 213 -13.08 -17.91 26.00
CA SER A 213 -12.84 -18.28 27.40
C SER A 213 -12.08 -17.15 28.09
N PHE A 214 -12.68 -16.60 29.14
CA PHE A 214 -12.13 -15.48 29.91
C PHE A 214 -11.47 -15.93 31.22
N GLY A 215 -10.79 -17.06 31.22
CA GLY A 215 -10.00 -17.56 32.37
C GLY A 215 -8.92 -16.58 32.87
N ARG A 216 -8.04 -17.04 33.75
CA ARG A 216 -6.88 -16.23 34.22
C ARG A 216 -6.04 -15.76 33.04
N PHE A 217 -5.54 -14.52 33.14
CA PHE A 217 -4.69 -13.93 32.09
C PHE A 217 -3.35 -14.68 32.06
N ASP A 218 -3.07 -15.32 30.92
CA ASP A 218 -1.81 -16.07 30.74
C ASP A 218 -0.69 -15.08 30.38
N LYS A 219 0.09 -14.73 31.41
CA LYS A 219 1.22 -13.80 31.27
C LYS A 219 2.32 -14.40 30.36
N ALA A 220 2.55 -15.72 30.44
CA ALA A 220 3.60 -16.36 29.63
C ALA A 220 3.25 -16.30 28.15
N LEU A 221 2.00 -16.60 27.78
CA LEU A 221 1.49 -16.48 26.44
C LEU A 221 1.53 -15.02 25.96
N PHE A 222 1.18 -14.05 26.81
CA PHE A 222 1.23 -12.62 26.48
C PHE A 222 2.66 -12.15 26.15
N PHE A 223 3.64 -12.45 26.99
CA PHE A 223 5.03 -12.07 26.72
C PHE A 223 5.61 -12.78 25.49
N SER A 224 5.20 -14.03 25.24
CA SER A 224 5.56 -14.73 24.00
C SER A 224 4.99 -14.04 22.76
N LEU A 225 3.73 -13.57 22.82
CA LEU A 225 3.09 -12.80 21.75
C LEU A 225 3.81 -11.47 21.51
N VAL A 226 4.07 -10.70 22.59
CA VAL A 226 4.77 -9.41 22.49
C VAL A 226 6.17 -9.58 21.88
N GLY A 227 6.91 -10.59 22.32
CA GLY A 227 8.25 -10.88 21.76
C GLY A 227 8.20 -11.22 20.28
N PHE A 228 7.18 -11.96 19.83
CA PHE A 228 6.98 -12.30 18.42
C PHE A 228 6.58 -11.07 17.57
N THR A 229 5.70 -10.23 18.11
CA THR A 229 5.16 -9.08 17.37
C THR A 229 6.06 -7.87 17.33
N PHE A 230 7.06 -7.77 18.24
CA PHE A 230 7.93 -6.60 18.36
C PHE A 230 8.60 -6.20 17.02
N PHE A 231 9.14 -7.17 16.30
CA PHE A 231 9.77 -6.88 14.99
C PHE A 231 8.76 -6.53 13.90
N ILE A 232 7.54 -7.07 13.97
CA ILE A 232 6.44 -6.69 13.06
C ILE A 232 6.04 -5.26 13.34
N PHE A 233 5.83 -4.92 14.61
CA PHE A 233 5.52 -3.56 15.04
C PHE A 233 6.59 -2.55 14.61
N LEU A 234 7.87 -2.89 14.76
CA LEU A 234 8.97 -2.03 14.31
C LEU A 234 8.90 -1.77 12.80
N SER A 235 8.58 -2.80 12.01
CA SER A 235 8.38 -2.64 10.57
C SER A 235 7.18 -1.75 10.24
N ASP A 236 6.06 -1.92 10.95
CA ASP A 236 4.87 -1.10 10.77
C ASP A 236 5.13 0.38 11.13
N VAL A 237 5.92 0.64 12.20
CA VAL A 237 6.37 2.00 12.56
C VAL A 237 7.18 2.62 11.42
N VAL A 238 8.13 1.87 10.88
CA VAL A 238 8.96 2.34 9.75
C VAL A 238 8.11 2.65 8.53
N ASP A 239 7.15 1.79 8.20
CA ASP A 239 6.24 1.99 7.07
C ASP A 239 5.34 3.23 7.27
N GLN A 240 4.84 3.45 8.50
CA GLN A 240 4.05 4.65 8.82
C GLN A 240 4.87 5.94 8.75
N LEU A 241 6.11 5.92 9.23
CA LEU A 241 7.02 7.05 9.10
C LEU A 241 7.26 7.39 7.62
N ASN A 242 7.55 6.40 6.79
CA ASN A 242 7.78 6.62 5.35
C ASN A 242 6.53 7.05 4.57
N THR A 243 5.32 6.80 5.09
CA THR A 243 4.06 7.05 4.37
C THR A 243 3.38 8.34 4.82
N ASN A 244 3.41 8.67 6.11
CA ASN A 244 2.56 9.71 6.68
C ASN A 244 3.32 10.92 7.25
N VAL A 245 4.62 10.81 7.54
CA VAL A 245 5.41 11.92 8.10
C VAL A 245 5.41 13.13 7.17
N ASP A 246 5.52 12.91 5.87
CA ASP A 246 5.56 13.99 4.88
C ASP A 246 4.29 14.83 4.89
N LYS A 247 3.12 14.22 5.08
CA LYS A 247 1.83 14.93 5.20
C LYS A 247 1.78 15.81 6.46
N PHE A 248 2.33 15.30 7.57
CA PHE A 248 2.40 16.05 8.81
C PHE A 248 3.36 17.26 8.72
N LEU A 249 4.50 17.08 8.08
CA LEU A 249 5.46 18.17 7.84
C LEU A 249 4.86 19.23 6.90
N LEU A 250 4.15 18.81 5.85
CA LEU A 250 3.52 19.72 4.89
C LEU A 250 2.42 20.54 5.53
N VAL A 251 1.51 19.95 6.33
CA VAL A 251 0.45 20.74 6.97
C VAL A 251 1.01 21.78 7.91
N ARG A 252 2.07 21.44 8.65
CA ARG A 252 2.70 22.35 9.59
C ARG A 252 3.43 23.52 8.94
N LEU A 253 4.07 23.28 7.79
CA LEU A 253 4.93 24.26 7.11
C LEU A 253 4.20 25.01 6.00
N MET A 254 3.22 24.41 5.34
CA MET A 254 2.57 24.93 4.13
C MET A 254 1.04 25.00 4.20
N GLY A 255 0.40 24.24 5.10
CA GLY A 255 -1.05 24.17 5.21
C GLY A 255 -1.69 22.96 4.53
N ALA A 256 -3.03 22.88 4.59
CA ALA A 256 -3.82 21.75 4.11
C ALA A 256 -3.77 21.56 2.58
N ASP A 257 -3.76 22.64 1.82
CA ASP A 257 -3.68 22.59 0.35
C ASP A 257 -2.44 21.85 -0.15
N ALA A 258 -1.28 22.08 0.47
CA ALA A 258 -0.06 21.37 0.12
C ALA A 258 -0.16 19.87 0.40
N VAL A 259 -0.89 19.47 1.44
CA VAL A 259 -1.16 18.06 1.75
C VAL A 259 -2.07 17.44 0.70
N ALA A 260 -3.06 18.16 0.19
CA ALA A 260 -3.92 17.71 -0.89
C ALA A 260 -3.11 17.40 -2.16
N VAL A 261 -2.27 18.36 -2.59
CA VAL A 261 -1.38 18.22 -3.74
C VAL A 261 -0.42 17.03 -3.59
N PHE A 262 0.21 16.89 -2.42
CA PHE A 262 1.08 15.75 -2.12
C PHE A 262 0.33 14.43 -2.12
N SER A 263 -0.89 14.39 -1.54
CA SER A 263 -1.69 13.17 -1.45
C SER A 263 -2.08 12.63 -2.82
N VAL A 264 -2.42 13.50 -3.78
CA VAL A 264 -2.66 13.12 -5.19
C VAL A 264 -1.40 12.49 -5.80
N SER A 265 -0.24 13.12 -5.63
CA SER A 265 1.05 12.61 -6.12
C SER A 265 1.39 11.24 -5.51
N PHE A 266 1.17 11.12 -4.20
CA PHE A 266 1.44 9.91 -3.43
C PHE A 266 0.51 8.77 -3.85
N GLU A 267 -0.77 9.03 -4.07
CA GLU A 267 -1.75 8.05 -4.51
C GLU A 267 -1.40 7.49 -5.90
N LEU A 268 -1.08 8.36 -6.86
CA LEU A 268 -0.61 7.95 -8.19
C LEU A 268 0.66 7.10 -8.12
N SER A 269 1.61 7.46 -7.27
CA SER A 269 2.82 6.66 -7.04
C SER A 269 2.53 5.32 -6.36
N THR A 270 1.44 5.21 -5.60
CA THR A 270 0.98 3.95 -4.99
C THR A 270 0.38 3.03 -6.04
N TYR A 271 -0.44 3.54 -6.97
CA TYR A 271 -0.94 2.76 -8.12
C TYR A 271 0.21 2.27 -9.00
N PHE A 272 1.23 3.10 -9.22
CA PHE A 272 2.46 2.69 -9.90
C PHE A 272 3.15 1.51 -9.20
N THR A 273 3.31 1.56 -7.88
CA THR A 273 3.93 0.48 -7.09
C THR A 273 3.08 -0.80 -7.13
N PHE A 274 1.75 -0.67 -7.13
CA PHE A 274 0.84 -1.81 -7.19
C PHE A 274 1.10 -2.69 -8.43
N CYS A 275 1.44 -2.08 -9.56
CA CYS A 275 1.78 -2.81 -10.79
C CYS A 275 2.99 -3.76 -10.60
N SER A 276 3.86 -3.52 -9.63
CA SER A 276 5.05 -4.35 -9.38
C SER A 276 4.82 -5.57 -8.50
N TRP A 277 3.66 -5.73 -7.87
CA TRP A 277 3.43 -6.80 -6.90
C TRP A 277 2.86 -8.07 -7.53
N VAL A 278 2.09 -7.93 -8.61
CA VAL A 278 1.32 -9.02 -9.19
C VAL A 278 2.22 -10.16 -9.67
N ILE A 279 3.28 -9.85 -10.41
CA ILE A 279 4.16 -10.88 -10.99
C ILE A 279 5.00 -11.59 -9.92
N PRO A 280 5.73 -10.88 -9.02
CA PRO A 280 6.53 -11.55 -8.00
C PRO A 280 5.74 -12.48 -7.08
N GLU A 281 4.49 -12.12 -6.75
CA GLU A 281 3.60 -12.96 -5.93
C GLU A 281 3.36 -14.35 -6.54
N MET A 282 3.18 -14.43 -7.86
CA MET A 282 2.99 -15.69 -8.57
C MET A 282 4.22 -16.61 -8.51
N TYR A 283 5.43 -16.04 -8.40
CA TYR A 283 6.70 -16.79 -8.35
C TYR A 283 7.25 -17.01 -6.94
N THR A 284 6.55 -16.54 -5.90
CA THR A 284 6.93 -16.77 -4.50
C THR A 284 7.05 -18.26 -4.14
N PRO A 285 6.15 -19.17 -4.58
CA PRO A 285 6.31 -20.61 -4.33
C PRO A 285 7.58 -21.19 -4.97
N GLU A 286 7.97 -20.74 -6.18
CA GLU A 286 9.21 -21.15 -6.84
C GLU A 286 10.44 -20.72 -6.05
N ALA A 287 10.45 -19.46 -5.54
CA ALA A 287 11.52 -18.97 -4.68
C ALA A 287 11.67 -19.79 -3.40
N ASN A 288 10.54 -20.07 -2.72
CA ASN A 288 10.54 -20.88 -1.51
C ASN A 288 11.08 -22.28 -1.77
N ARG A 289 10.72 -22.91 -2.89
CA ARG A 289 11.22 -24.23 -3.28
C ARG A 289 12.73 -24.21 -3.52
N ILE A 290 13.24 -23.24 -4.28
CA ILE A 290 14.69 -23.12 -4.55
C ILE A 290 15.46 -22.93 -3.25
N VAL A 291 14.96 -22.11 -2.33
CA VAL A 291 15.59 -21.87 -1.02
C VAL A 291 15.60 -23.13 -0.14
N ALA A 292 14.48 -23.87 -0.11
CA ALA A 292 14.32 -25.02 0.78
C ALA A 292 15.05 -26.28 0.27
N GLU A 293 14.92 -26.58 -1.02
CA GLU A 293 15.34 -27.84 -1.61
C GLU A 293 16.69 -27.75 -2.33
N GLU A 294 16.88 -26.70 -3.12
CA GLU A 294 18.02 -26.62 -4.03
C GLU A 294 19.20 -25.83 -3.43
N LYS A 295 18.94 -24.83 -2.59
CA LYS A 295 19.92 -23.91 -1.99
C LYS A 295 20.90 -23.28 -3.02
N ASP A 296 20.38 -22.99 -4.21
CA ASP A 296 21.15 -22.55 -5.38
C ASP A 296 20.99 -21.03 -5.57
N ASP A 297 22.00 -20.28 -5.18
CA ASP A 297 22.01 -18.81 -5.32
C ASP A 297 22.08 -18.34 -6.79
N VAL A 298 22.57 -19.20 -7.71
CA VAL A 298 22.59 -18.88 -9.15
C VAL A 298 21.18 -18.92 -9.72
N LYS A 299 20.40 -19.96 -9.36
CA LYS A 299 18.99 -20.06 -9.75
C LYS A 299 18.15 -18.95 -9.12
N LEU A 300 18.41 -18.60 -7.84
CA LEU A 300 17.75 -17.48 -7.19
C LEU A 300 18.06 -16.15 -7.89
N THR A 301 19.32 -15.93 -8.30
CA THR A 301 19.71 -14.75 -9.07
C THR A 301 19.05 -14.70 -10.44
N ALA A 302 18.93 -15.86 -11.11
CA ALA A 302 18.24 -15.95 -12.39
C ALA A 302 16.74 -15.62 -12.25
N LEU A 303 16.07 -16.15 -11.23
CA LEU A 303 14.67 -15.86 -10.90
C LEU A 303 14.49 -14.36 -10.56
N PHE A 304 15.33 -13.81 -9.67
CA PHE A 304 15.34 -12.40 -9.30
C PHE A 304 15.47 -11.49 -10.52
N THR A 305 16.41 -11.81 -11.42
CA THR A 305 16.67 -11.05 -12.64
C THR A 305 15.51 -11.14 -13.64
N ARG A 306 14.94 -12.35 -13.82
CA ARG A 306 13.80 -12.59 -14.73
C ARG A 306 12.59 -11.79 -14.31
N ILE A 307 12.19 -11.90 -13.04
CA ILE A 307 11.01 -11.20 -12.51
C ILE A 307 11.25 -9.69 -12.45
N GLY A 308 12.46 -9.25 -12.06
CA GLY A 308 12.84 -7.83 -12.09
C GLY A 308 12.72 -7.23 -13.49
N ARG A 309 13.06 -7.97 -14.56
CA ARG A 309 12.86 -7.51 -15.94
C ARG A 309 11.40 -7.36 -16.31
N TYR A 310 10.53 -8.29 -15.92
CA TYR A 310 9.09 -8.17 -16.16
C TYR A 310 8.51 -6.94 -15.45
N ASN A 311 8.87 -6.74 -14.19
CA ASN A 311 8.49 -5.52 -13.45
C ASN A 311 9.04 -4.25 -14.14
N ASN A 312 10.30 -4.28 -14.59
CA ASN A 312 10.92 -3.16 -15.30
C ASN A 312 10.15 -2.77 -16.56
N TYR A 313 9.68 -3.74 -17.35
CA TYR A 313 8.90 -3.47 -18.57
C TYR A 313 7.60 -2.73 -18.24
N ILE A 314 6.86 -3.19 -17.24
CA ILE A 314 5.58 -2.59 -16.83
C ILE A 314 5.80 -1.20 -16.20
N LEU A 315 6.75 -1.10 -15.27
CA LEU A 315 7.00 0.14 -14.56
C LEU A 315 7.53 1.25 -15.47
N LEU A 316 8.39 0.92 -16.45
CA LEU A 316 8.84 1.91 -17.43
C LEU A 316 7.72 2.36 -18.38
N LEU A 317 6.81 1.46 -18.77
CA LEU A 317 5.63 1.86 -19.55
C LEU A 317 4.80 2.90 -18.79
N VAL A 318 4.51 2.61 -17.49
CA VAL A 318 3.68 3.51 -16.67
C VAL A 318 4.42 4.82 -16.39
N LEU A 319 5.70 4.77 -16.04
CA LEU A 319 6.52 5.94 -15.73
C LEU A 319 6.69 6.86 -16.95
N THR A 320 7.09 6.30 -18.10
CA THR A 320 7.29 7.09 -19.33
C THR A 320 5.96 7.60 -19.87
N GLY A 321 4.89 6.79 -19.80
CA GLY A 321 3.54 7.24 -20.10
C GLY A 321 3.10 8.40 -19.21
N PHE A 322 3.33 8.32 -17.90
CA PHE A 322 2.99 9.39 -16.95
C PHE A 322 3.82 10.66 -17.18
N ILE A 323 5.10 10.54 -17.55
CA ILE A 323 5.94 11.70 -17.95
C ILE A 323 5.31 12.44 -19.13
N LEU A 324 4.76 11.71 -20.11
CA LEU A 324 4.17 12.31 -21.31
C LEU A 324 2.80 12.96 -21.05
N VAL A 325 1.92 12.26 -20.36
CA VAL A 325 0.51 12.66 -20.23
C VAL A 325 0.10 13.04 -18.80
N GLY A 326 0.99 13.01 -17.83
CA GLY A 326 0.65 13.21 -16.42
C GLY A 326 0.06 14.59 -16.13
N ARG A 327 0.52 15.66 -16.78
CA ARG A 327 -0.07 17.01 -16.62
C ARG A 327 -1.52 17.07 -17.09
N PRO A 328 -1.85 16.75 -18.37
CA PRO A 328 -3.24 16.74 -18.81
C PRO A 328 -4.08 15.70 -18.06
N PHE A 329 -3.50 14.56 -17.69
CA PHE A 329 -4.19 13.55 -16.89
C PHE A 329 -4.63 14.12 -15.52
N ILE A 330 -3.73 14.74 -14.75
CA ILE A 330 -4.05 15.31 -13.44
C ILE A 330 -5.12 16.40 -13.57
N ARG A 331 -4.97 17.29 -14.55
CA ARG A 331 -5.96 18.35 -14.80
C ARG A 331 -7.35 17.79 -15.11
N LEU A 332 -7.44 16.77 -15.96
CA LEU A 332 -8.70 16.09 -16.26
C LEU A 332 -9.22 15.25 -15.11
N TRP A 333 -8.33 14.68 -14.29
CA TRP A 333 -8.67 13.75 -13.22
C TRP A 333 -9.15 14.50 -11.96
N VAL A 334 -8.35 15.38 -11.39
CA VAL A 334 -8.69 16.09 -10.12
C VAL A 334 -9.07 17.54 -10.32
N GLY A 335 -8.75 18.16 -11.45
CA GLY A 335 -9.05 19.56 -11.74
C GLY A 335 -7.83 20.47 -11.67
N GLU A 336 -8.08 21.80 -11.70
CA GLU A 336 -7.06 22.83 -11.60
C GLU A 336 -6.53 22.98 -10.17
N GLY A 337 -5.33 23.57 -10.01
CA GLY A 337 -4.67 23.75 -8.71
C GLY A 337 -3.78 22.58 -8.27
N TYR A 338 -3.72 21.49 -9.05
CA TYR A 338 -2.91 20.31 -8.76
C TYR A 338 -1.70 20.14 -9.70
N GLU A 339 -1.28 21.20 -10.41
CA GLU A 339 -0.18 21.13 -11.38
C GLU A 339 1.13 20.66 -10.78
N THR A 340 1.41 21.07 -9.54
CA THR A 340 2.59 20.64 -8.79
C THR A 340 2.58 19.14 -8.49
N SER A 341 1.39 18.51 -8.43
CA SER A 341 1.27 17.06 -8.23
C SER A 341 1.89 16.25 -9.35
N TYR A 342 1.99 16.79 -10.56
CA TYR A 342 2.66 16.12 -11.68
C TYR A 342 4.15 15.90 -11.38
N LEU A 343 4.87 16.98 -11.07
CA LEU A 343 6.31 16.88 -10.81
C LEU A 343 6.62 16.06 -9.56
N ALA A 344 5.87 16.30 -8.48
CA ALA A 344 5.97 15.53 -7.25
C ALA A 344 5.67 14.04 -7.49
N GLY A 345 4.66 13.72 -8.31
CA GLY A 345 4.31 12.36 -8.70
C GLY A 345 5.40 11.66 -9.50
N VAL A 346 6.00 12.33 -10.50
CA VAL A 346 7.15 11.79 -11.25
C VAL A 346 8.32 11.47 -10.30
N VAL A 347 8.66 12.38 -9.39
CA VAL A 347 9.75 12.19 -8.43
C VAL A 347 9.44 11.03 -7.48
N LEU A 348 8.21 10.91 -6.98
CA LEU A 348 7.81 9.79 -6.12
C LEU A 348 7.79 8.44 -6.88
N MET A 349 7.36 8.43 -8.15
CA MET A 349 7.42 7.21 -8.97
C MET A 349 8.87 6.78 -9.21
N LEU A 350 9.80 7.73 -9.47
CA LEU A 350 11.23 7.45 -9.57
C LEU A 350 11.80 6.90 -8.26
N ALA A 351 11.41 7.47 -7.12
CA ALA A 351 11.81 6.95 -5.81
C ALA A 351 11.35 5.50 -5.61
N ARG A 352 10.09 5.21 -5.94
CA ARG A 352 9.49 3.88 -5.77
C ARG A 352 9.92 2.87 -6.83
N TYR A 353 10.48 3.31 -7.96
CA TYR A 353 10.91 2.43 -9.03
C TYR A 353 11.99 1.43 -8.58
N ILE A 354 12.99 1.88 -7.82
CA ILE A 354 14.09 1.01 -7.35
C ILE A 354 13.56 -0.17 -6.51
N PRO A 355 12.83 0.04 -5.40
CA PRO A 355 12.30 -1.08 -4.63
C PRO A 355 11.26 -1.89 -5.40
N ALA A 356 10.50 -1.28 -6.33
CA ALA A 356 9.47 -1.95 -7.10
C ALA A 356 10.04 -2.98 -8.09
N VAL A 357 11.16 -2.69 -8.76
CA VAL A 357 11.82 -3.70 -9.62
C VAL A 357 12.47 -4.82 -8.81
N GLN A 358 12.77 -4.59 -7.53
CA GLN A 358 13.42 -5.54 -6.62
C GLN A 358 12.44 -6.33 -5.74
N THR A 359 11.13 -6.26 -5.97
CA THR A 359 10.11 -6.91 -5.13
C THR A 359 10.37 -8.42 -4.94
N MET A 360 10.86 -9.12 -5.97
CA MET A 360 11.24 -10.54 -5.87
C MET A 360 12.39 -10.77 -4.90
N GLY A 361 13.32 -9.81 -4.75
CA GLY A 361 14.40 -9.87 -3.76
C GLY A 361 13.87 -9.88 -2.32
N VAL A 362 12.77 -9.17 -2.06
CA VAL A 362 12.06 -9.20 -0.77
C VAL A 362 11.48 -10.59 -0.50
N ASN A 363 10.86 -11.23 -1.50
CA ASN A 363 10.28 -12.56 -1.35
C ASN A 363 11.38 -13.62 -1.09
N ILE A 364 12.50 -13.54 -1.80
CA ILE A 364 13.67 -14.42 -1.57
C ILE A 364 14.26 -14.19 -0.16
N GLN A 365 14.37 -12.94 0.26
CA GLN A 365 14.83 -12.58 1.60
C GLN A 365 13.93 -13.17 2.69
N ASN A 366 12.61 -13.08 2.52
CA ASN A 366 11.63 -13.66 3.43
C ASN A 366 11.74 -15.21 3.46
N ALA A 367 11.90 -15.85 2.29
CA ALA A 367 12.12 -17.29 2.18
C ALA A 367 13.39 -17.75 2.93
N LYS A 368 14.47 -16.97 2.89
CA LYS A 368 15.71 -17.21 3.64
C LYS A 368 15.63 -16.82 5.12
N ASN A 369 14.48 -16.29 5.61
CA ASN A 369 14.29 -15.81 6.99
C ASN A 369 15.27 -14.67 7.40
N MET A 370 15.71 -13.86 6.45
CA MET A 370 16.72 -12.81 6.62
C MET A 370 16.10 -11.40 6.53
N HIS A 371 14.98 -11.15 7.22
CA HIS A 371 14.25 -9.88 7.13
C HIS A 371 14.73 -8.77 8.09
N ARG A 372 15.44 -9.11 9.19
CA ARG A 372 15.87 -8.15 10.23
C ARG A 372 16.70 -6.97 9.69
N PRO A 373 17.75 -7.16 8.86
CA PRO A 373 18.56 -6.05 8.37
C PRO A 373 17.77 -5.06 7.50
N ARG A 374 16.76 -5.55 6.77
CA ARG A 374 15.87 -4.69 5.99
C ARG A 374 15.17 -3.65 6.85
N SER A 375 14.60 -4.06 8.00
CA SER A 375 13.90 -3.13 8.91
C SER A 375 14.84 -2.03 9.40
N VAL A 376 16.10 -2.35 9.71
CA VAL A 376 17.11 -1.35 10.12
C VAL A 376 17.44 -0.37 8.99
N ILE A 377 17.66 -0.89 7.76
CA ILE A 377 17.92 -0.05 6.59
C ILE A 377 16.74 0.88 6.31
N TYR A 378 15.51 0.36 6.34
CA TYR A 378 14.31 1.17 6.09
C TYR A 378 14.03 2.17 7.19
N PHE A 379 14.40 1.88 8.44
CA PHE A 379 14.38 2.87 9.51
C PHE A 379 15.38 4.01 9.24
N GLY A 380 16.59 3.67 8.80
CA GLY A 380 17.57 4.67 8.35
C GLY A 380 17.05 5.53 7.19
N ILE A 381 16.38 4.91 6.19
CA ILE A 381 15.71 5.62 5.10
C ILE A 381 14.69 6.62 5.66
N ALA A 382 13.85 6.20 6.61
CA ALA A 382 12.83 7.06 7.21
C ALA A 382 13.46 8.27 7.92
N CYS A 383 14.53 8.07 8.69
CA CYS A 383 15.24 9.17 9.38
C CYS A 383 15.85 10.16 8.37
N VAL A 384 16.51 9.65 7.32
CA VAL A 384 17.10 10.50 6.26
C VAL A 384 16.00 11.22 5.49
N ASN A 385 14.88 10.54 5.18
CA ASN A 385 13.74 11.17 4.52
C ASN A 385 13.20 12.36 5.33
N VAL A 386 12.93 12.17 6.63
CA VAL A 386 12.44 13.25 7.50
C VAL A 386 13.39 14.43 7.51
N ALA A 387 14.69 14.18 7.70
CA ALA A 387 15.71 15.23 7.74
C ALA A 387 15.77 16.03 6.42
N LEU A 388 15.82 15.32 5.29
CA LEU A 388 15.87 15.95 3.97
C LEU A 388 14.54 16.65 3.63
N SER A 389 13.38 16.06 3.97
CA SER A 389 12.08 16.68 3.74
C SER A 389 11.97 18.02 4.49
N ILE A 390 12.38 18.11 5.75
CA ILE A 390 12.37 19.36 6.52
C ILE A 390 13.22 20.46 5.84
N LEU A 391 14.39 20.09 5.31
CA LEU A 391 15.29 21.02 4.64
C LEU A 391 14.74 21.47 3.27
N LEU A 392 14.21 20.51 2.49
CA LEU A 392 13.82 20.74 1.10
C LEU A 392 12.42 21.35 0.96
N ILE A 393 11.50 21.11 1.91
CA ILE A 393 10.16 21.74 1.92
C ILE A 393 10.29 23.25 1.90
N ARG A 394 11.21 23.82 2.65
CA ARG A 394 11.39 25.27 2.74
C ARG A 394 11.76 25.93 1.41
N ARG A 395 12.46 25.20 0.51
CA ARG A 395 12.92 25.72 -0.79
C ARG A 395 12.00 25.36 -1.95
N TRP A 396 11.48 24.13 -1.97
CA TRP A 396 10.76 23.58 -3.11
C TRP A 396 9.35 23.05 -2.76
N GLY A 397 8.87 23.31 -1.55
CA GLY A 397 7.53 22.93 -1.13
C GLY A 397 7.25 21.45 -1.27
N VAL A 398 6.12 21.10 -1.87
CA VAL A 398 5.67 19.70 -2.09
C VAL A 398 6.67 18.89 -2.89
N VAL A 399 7.30 19.50 -3.91
CA VAL A 399 8.33 18.81 -4.71
C VAL A 399 9.57 18.53 -3.86
N GLY A 400 9.92 19.44 -2.93
CA GLY A 400 11.02 19.26 -1.99
C GLY A 400 10.84 18.02 -1.11
N THR A 401 9.64 17.78 -0.60
CA THR A 401 9.29 16.55 0.15
C THR A 401 9.54 15.30 -0.71
N SER A 402 9.05 15.31 -1.93
CA SER A 402 9.21 14.19 -2.87
C SER A 402 10.70 13.93 -3.20
N LEU A 403 11.50 14.99 -3.35
CA LEU A 403 12.95 14.88 -3.55
C LEU A 403 13.68 14.33 -2.32
N GLY A 404 13.24 14.70 -1.11
CA GLY A 404 13.74 14.11 0.13
C GLY A 404 13.52 12.60 0.16
N THR A 405 12.30 12.16 -0.18
CA THR A 405 11.95 10.74 -0.32
C THR A 405 12.81 10.05 -1.39
N LEU A 406 12.99 10.65 -2.56
CA LEU A 406 13.82 10.09 -3.63
C LEU A 406 15.27 9.89 -3.16
N ALA A 407 15.88 10.92 -2.56
CA ALA A 407 17.27 10.84 -2.09
C ALA A 407 17.43 9.77 -1.00
N ALA A 408 16.51 9.70 -0.04
CA ALA A 408 16.53 8.70 1.03
C ALA A 408 16.38 7.27 0.47
N VAL A 409 15.48 7.05 -0.49
CA VAL A 409 15.27 5.73 -1.10
C VAL A 409 16.43 5.33 -2.01
N VAL A 410 17.03 6.26 -2.76
CA VAL A 410 18.22 5.99 -3.57
C VAL A 410 19.38 5.54 -2.67
N LEU A 411 19.62 6.21 -1.55
CA LEU A 411 20.64 5.80 -0.59
C LEU A 411 20.28 4.45 0.07
N GLY A 412 19.08 4.29 0.57
CA GLY A 412 18.68 3.10 1.30
C GLY A 412 18.43 1.88 0.40
N ALA A 413 17.46 1.97 -0.49
CA ALA A 413 17.09 0.85 -1.37
C ALA A 413 18.05 0.72 -2.57
N GLY A 414 18.56 1.84 -3.09
CA GLY A 414 19.49 1.84 -4.21
C GLY A 414 20.91 1.41 -3.83
N LEU A 415 21.42 1.78 -2.65
CA LEU A 415 22.78 1.45 -2.22
C LEU A 415 22.78 0.35 -1.15
N PHE A 416 22.25 0.62 0.05
CA PHE A 416 22.40 -0.31 1.18
C PHE A 416 21.68 -1.65 0.96
N MET A 417 20.45 -1.65 0.41
CA MET A 417 19.75 -2.91 0.10
C MET A 417 20.46 -3.70 -1.00
N ASN A 418 21.04 -3.06 -2.00
CA ASN A 418 21.81 -3.75 -3.04
C ASN A 418 23.07 -4.40 -2.48
N ILE A 419 23.80 -3.72 -1.57
CA ILE A 419 24.93 -4.29 -0.85
C ILE A 419 24.46 -5.49 -0.01
N TYR A 420 23.32 -5.36 0.68
CA TYR A 420 22.73 -6.42 1.48
C TYR A 420 22.35 -7.64 0.63
N TYR A 421 21.65 -7.46 -0.48
CA TYR A 421 21.32 -8.53 -1.42
C TYR A 421 22.56 -9.23 -1.96
N HIS A 422 23.62 -8.47 -2.28
CA HIS A 422 24.84 -9.04 -2.85
C HIS A 422 25.65 -9.83 -1.82
N ARG A 423 25.91 -9.25 -0.63
CA ARG A 423 26.85 -9.83 0.35
C ARG A 423 26.21 -10.88 1.26
N TRP A 424 24.94 -10.71 1.64
CA TRP A 424 24.32 -11.57 2.66
C TRP A 424 23.23 -12.49 2.10
N ILE A 425 22.49 -12.05 1.10
CA ILE A 425 21.46 -12.89 0.48
C ILE A 425 22.06 -13.78 -0.63
N GLY A 426 23.23 -13.42 -1.19
CA GLY A 426 23.89 -14.19 -2.25
C GLY A 426 23.37 -13.88 -3.67
N LEU A 427 22.60 -12.79 -3.85
CA LEU A 427 22.09 -12.41 -5.17
C LEU A 427 23.12 -11.59 -5.94
N ASN A 428 23.37 -11.92 -7.22
CA ASN A 428 24.24 -11.13 -8.06
C ASN A 428 23.53 -9.87 -8.58
N VAL A 429 23.64 -8.79 -7.82
CA VAL A 429 23.01 -7.51 -8.09
C VAL A 429 23.54 -6.85 -9.38
N LEU A 430 24.81 -7.07 -9.71
CA LEU A 430 25.39 -6.51 -10.95
C LEU A 430 24.74 -7.14 -12.19
N THR A 431 24.56 -8.45 -12.19
CA THR A 431 23.85 -9.16 -13.27
C THR A 431 22.42 -8.66 -13.40
N PHE A 432 21.75 -8.43 -12.27
CA PHE A 432 20.38 -7.89 -12.22
C PHE A 432 20.31 -6.51 -12.90
N TRP A 433 21.11 -5.53 -12.45
CA TRP A 433 21.04 -4.18 -13.01
C TRP A 433 21.50 -4.11 -14.47
N LYS A 434 22.54 -4.86 -14.87
CA LYS A 434 22.95 -4.96 -16.28
C LYS A 434 21.81 -5.47 -17.17
N ALA A 435 20.99 -6.40 -16.68
CA ALA A 435 19.85 -6.93 -17.43
C ALA A 435 18.71 -5.91 -17.58
N LEU A 436 18.48 -5.08 -16.55
CA LEU A 436 17.45 -4.05 -16.57
C LEU A 436 17.86 -2.85 -17.42
N LEU A 437 19.10 -2.38 -17.27
CA LEU A 437 19.66 -1.23 -18.01
C LEU A 437 19.57 -1.38 -19.52
N ARG A 438 19.55 -2.60 -20.05
CA ARG A 438 19.44 -2.84 -21.50
C ARG A 438 18.16 -2.25 -22.12
N TRP A 439 17.03 -2.23 -21.36
CA TRP A 439 15.75 -1.75 -21.86
C TRP A 439 15.53 -0.25 -21.58
N ILE A 440 16.10 0.28 -20.51
CA ILE A 440 15.87 1.67 -20.06
C ILE A 440 16.17 2.71 -21.17
N PRO A 441 17.34 2.66 -21.86
CA PRO A 441 17.64 3.65 -22.90
C PRO A 441 16.62 3.64 -24.05
N LEU A 442 16.15 2.47 -24.43
CA LEU A 442 15.18 2.34 -25.53
C LEU A 442 13.80 2.88 -25.13
N ALA A 443 13.36 2.61 -23.89
CA ALA A 443 12.14 3.19 -23.35
C ALA A 443 12.23 4.71 -23.21
N CYS A 444 13.38 5.23 -22.76
CA CYS A 444 13.63 6.68 -22.70
C CYS A 444 13.66 7.31 -24.10
N ALA A 445 14.30 6.69 -25.10
CA ALA A 445 14.31 7.16 -26.48
C ALA A 445 12.90 7.22 -27.07
N LEU A 446 12.08 6.19 -26.83
CA LEU A 446 10.67 6.20 -27.24
C LEU A 446 9.89 7.33 -26.57
N CYS A 447 10.10 7.54 -25.26
CA CYS A 447 9.48 8.63 -24.52
C CYS A 447 9.86 10.00 -25.10
N LEU A 448 11.14 10.22 -25.38
CA LEU A 448 11.63 11.45 -26.00
C LEU A 448 11.06 11.65 -27.40
N ALA A 449 11.04 10.61 -28.24
CA ALA A 449 10.45 10.65 -29.57
C ALA A 449 8.95 10.99 -29.49
N ALA A 450 8.21 10.33 -28.63
CA ALA A 450 6.79 10.63 -28.42
C ALA A 450 6.57 12.06 -27.92
N TRP A 451 7.42 12.56 -27.03
CA TRP A 451 7.35 13.94 -26.55
C TRP A 451 7.56 14.94 -27.69
N PHE A 452 8.57 14.71 -28.54
CA PHE A 452 8.86 15.59 -29.71
C PHE A 452 7.73 15.59 -30.73
N LEU A 453 7.19 14.43 -31.06
CA LEU A 453 6.12 14.26 -32.02
C LEU A 453 4.79 14.86 -31.54
N CYS A 454 4.54 14.74 -30.23
CA CYS A 454 3.23 15.05 -29.66
C CYS A 454 3.20 16.32 -28.80
N ARG A 455 4.29 17.07 -28.71
CA ARG A 455 4.38 18.30 -27.90
C ARG A 455 3.33 19.38 -28.24
N ASN A 456 2.84 19.38 -29.47
CA ASN A 456 1.84 20.34 -29.95
C ASN A 456 0.40 19.77 -29.91
N LEU A 457 0.22 18.51 -29.46
CA LEU A 457 -1.10 17.90 -29.31
C LEU A 457 -1.80 18.44 -28.07
N VAL A 458 -2.99 18.95 -28.25
CA VAL A 458 -3.85 19.41 -27.16
C VAL A 458 -4.62 18.19 -26.61
N LEU A 459 -4.21 17.73 -25.42
CA LEU A 459 -4.79 16.57 -24.73
C LEU A 459 -5.73 17.03 -23.60
N ASP A 460 -6.73 17.85 -23.96
CA ASP A 460 -7.66 18.52 -23.06
C ASP A 460 -8.96 17.76 -22.79
N THR A 461 -9.15 16.61 -23.45
CA THR A 461 -10.35 15.78 -23.30
C THR A 461 -10.00 14.31 -23.05
N TRP A 462 -10.85 13.61 -22.30
CA TRP A 462 -10.66 12.20 -21.99
C TRP A 462 -10.48 11.31 -23.24
N PRO A 463 -11.30 11.44 -24.33
CA PRO A 463 -11.12 10.60 -25.52
C PRO A 463 -9.75 10.77 -26.18
N ARG A 464 -9.26 12.03 -26.32
CA ARG A 464 -7.94 12.30 -26.90
C ARG A 464 -6.82 11.74 -26.05
N LEU A 465 -6.91 11.93 -24.72
CA LEU A 465 -5.94 11.42 -23.77
C LEU A 465 -5.88 9.89 -23.81
N LEU A 466 -7.03 9.21 -23.75
CA LEU A 466 -7.12 7.75 -23.79
C LEU A 466 -6.62 7.18 -25.11
N LEU A 467 -6.94 7.82 -26.24
CA LEU A 467 -6.41 7.44 -27.54
C LEU A 467 -4.88 7.53 -27.58
N PHE A 468 -4.32 8.64 -27.07
CA PHE A 468 -2.87 8.80 -26.99
C PHE A 468 -2.22 7.72 -26.11
N ILE A 469 -2.77 7.45 -24.92
CA ILE A 469 -2.29 6.39 -24.02
C ILE A 469 -2.34 5.03 -24.73
N LEU A 470 -3.42 4.74 -25.44
CA LEU A 470 -3.56 3.48 -26.18
C LEU A 470 -2.49 3.34 -27.27
N LEU A 471 -2.33 4.38 -28.10
CA LEU A 471 -1.34 4.39 -29.18
C LEU A 471 0.09 4.27 -28.62
N TYR A 472 0.44 5.03 -27.58
CA TYR A 472 1.73 4.94 -26.94
C TYR A 472 1.98 3.53 -26.37
N THR A 473 0.99 2.95 -25.70
CA THR A 473 1.08 1.60 -25.15
C THR A 473 1.29 0.56 -26.26
N LEU A 474 0.57 0.65 -27.37
CA LEU A 474 0.73 -0.26 -28.50
C LEU A 474 2.14 -0.17 -29.12
N VAL A 475 2.65 1.05 -29.35
CA VAL A 475 4.00 1.26 -29.87
C VAL A 475 5.05 0.74 -28.89
N TYR A 476 4.88 1.01 -27.58
CA TYR A 476 5.77 0.50 -26.55
C TYR A 476 5.79 -1.04 -26.50
N LEU A 477 4.63 -1.69 -26.52
CA LEU A 477 4.53 -3.15 -26.52
C LEU A 477 5.12 -3.77 -27.79
N LEU A 478 4.93 -3.14 -28.95
CA LEU A 478 5.54 -3.59 -30.20
C LEU A 478 7.07 -3.50 -30.12
N LEU A 479 7.60 -2.39 -29.64
CA LEU A 479 9.04 -2.20 -29.45
C LEU A 479 9.60 -3.16 -28.40
N LEU A 480 8.88 -3.39 -27.31
CA LEU A 480 9.22 -4.36 -26.30
C LEU A 480 9.28 -5.77 -26.87
N TRP A 481 8.28 -6.16 -27.66
CA TRP A 481 8.22 -7.46 -28.30
C TRP A 481 9.36 -7.67 -29.31
N THR A 482 9.66 -6.66 -30.13
CA THR A 482 10.71 -6.76 -31.17
C THR A 482 12.12 -6.73 -30.58
N ALA A 483 12.45 -5.75 -29.76
CA ALA A 483 13.80 -5.42 -29.32
C ALA A 483 14.07 -5.68 -27.83
N GLY A 484 13.04 -5.62 -26.94
CA GLY A 484 13.22 -5.71 -25.49
C GLY A 484 13.30 -7.10 -24.94
N MET A 485 12.39 -7.98 -25.38
CA MET A 485 12.25 -9.33 -24.83
C MET A 485 13.26 -10.31 -25.39
N ARG A 486 13.74 -11.20 -24.50
CA ARG A 486 14.58 -12.36 -24.89
C ARG A 486 13.73 -13.43 -25.55
N LYS A 487 14.35 -14.31 -26.36
CA LYS A 487 13.66 -15.42 -27.03
C LYS A 487 12.89 -16.32 -26.05
N ALA A 488 13.53 -16.68 -24.93
CA ALA A 488 12.90 -17.48 -23.88
C ALA A 488 11.65 -16.83 -23.27
N GLU A 489 11.66 -15.50 -23.04
CA GLU A 489 10.52 -14.77 -22.51
C GLU A 489 9.36 -14.70 -23.51
N LYS A 490 9.67 -14.55 -24.80
CA LYS A 490 8.67 -14.63 -25.88
C LYS A 490 8.01 -16.01 -25.96
N GLU A 491 8.79 -17.07 -25.74
CA GLU A 491 8.29 -18.44 -25.74
C GLU A 491 7.40 -18.70 -24.52
N GLU A 492 7.79 -18.27 -23.32
CA GLU A 492 6.94 -18.37 -22.12
C GLU A 492 5.58 -17.68 -22.33
N ILE A 493 5.57 -16.47 -22.88
CA ILE A 493 4.32 -15.75 -23.14
C ILE A 493 3.47 -16.45 -24.20
N ARG A 494 4.09 -16.96 -25.27
CA ARG A 494 3.37 -17.74 -26.31
C ARG A 494 2.74 -19.00 -25.72
N GLN A 495 3.46 -19.71 -24.88
CA GLN A 495 2.94 -20.91 -24.21
C GLN A 495 1.78 -20.57 -23.25
N ALA A 496 1.91 -19.49 -22.47
CA ALA A 496 0.84 -19.02 -21.59
C ALA A 496 -0.42 -18.63 -22.38
N LEU A 497 -0.27 -17.90 -23.49
CA LEU A 497 -1.39 -17.51 -24.36
C LEU A 497 -2.03 -18.73 -25.05
N SER A 498 -1.22 -19.66 -25.56
CA SER A 498 -1.76 -20.88 -26.20
C SER A 498 -2.50 -21.79 -25.21
N GLY A 499 -2.08 -21.80 -23.93
CA GLY A 499 -2.77 -22.52 -22.85
C GLY A 499 -4.11 -21.90 -22.46
N LEU A 500 -4.29 -20.57 -22.63
CA LEU A 500 -5.58 -19.88 -22.43
C LEU A 500 -6.57 -20.14 -23.56
N TRP A 501 -6.10 -20.31 -24.80
CA TRP A 501 -6.94 -20.58 -25.98
C TRP A 501 -7.37 -22.07 -26.09
N ARG A 502 -6.74 -22.96 -25.34
CA ARG A 502 -7.08 -24.41 -25.33
C ARG A 502 -8.01 -24.82 -24.17
N ARG A 503 -8.40 -23.86 -23.31
CA ARG A 503 -9.41 -24.03 -22.25
C ARG A 503 -10.70 -23.29 -22.58
#